data_28ea11d6ffabcabc04a558d567db8519
#
_entry.id   28ea11d6ffabcabc04a558d567db8519
#
_cell.length_a   1.000
_cell.length_b   1.000
_cell.length_c   1.000
_cell.angle_alpha   90.00
_cell.angle_beta   90.00
_cell.angle_gamma   90.00
#
_symmetry.space_group_name_H-M   'P 1'
#
loop_
_entity.id
_entity.type
_entity.pdbx_description
1 polymer ?
#
loop_
_entity_poly.entity_id
_entity_poly.type
_entity_poly.pdbx_seq_one_letter_code
_entity_poly.pdbx_strand_id
1 'polypeptide(L)'
;AADAVPGVSGGTIAFITGIYEELINTIKQFGPSAFGAWHREGWVGLSRHLNLAFLIPLLLGVAVSLVSVAHLALWLMEAQPLLLEGFFFGLVAASALVVGQAGERWKIWYLLPLLIGLMLAEWLPSLMPLVLMAGNESLVVILAGAIAISAMLLPGVSGSFLLLTMGLYGTIMGAIRSFDLGIIMLFGMGCIIGLALSSRLLSWLLRRYHGATLQLLLGFIVGSLPVLWPWRELLRYQLGPDGQMIPLDYRYLLPSDYAVLTGASAQVTGVITLMVVGALLVVALNRRAATHAQHHSTDNRSIDR
;
A
#
# COMPACT_ATOMS: atom_id res chain seq x y z
N ALA A 1 3.66 4.08 9.49
CA ALA A 1 3.93 5.46 9.05
C ALA A 1 3.44 5.71 7.63
N ALA A 2 3.85 4.89 6.65
CA ALA A 2 3.45 5.08 5.25
C ALA A 2 1.93 5.07 5.06
N ASP A 3 1.22 4.14 5.68
CA ASP A 3 -0.24 4.03 5.57
C ASP A 3 -1.02 5.19 6.21
N ALA A 4 -0.36 6.05 6.99
CA ALA A 4 -0.97 7.26 7.54
C ALA A 4 -1.00 8.41 6.52
N VAL A 5 -0.27 8.29 5.41
CA VAL A 5 -0.21 9.33 4.37
C VAL A 5 -0.98 8.86 3.15
N PRO A 6 -1.96 9.65 2.67
CA PRO A 6 -2.71 9.32 1.46
C PRO A 6 -1.78 9.12 0.26
N GLY A 7 -1.98 8.04 -0.48
CA GLY A 7 -1.19 7.73 -1.68
C GLY A 7 0.06 6.88 -1.44
N VAL A 8 0.45 6.62 -0.18
CA VAL A 8 1.53 5.69 0.14
C VAL A 8 0.95 4.47 0.86
N SER A 9 1.28 3.29 0.38
CA SER A 9 0.82 2.01 0.94
C SER A 9 1.95 1.28 1.64
N GLY A 10 1.65 0.62 2.77
CA GLY A 10 2.57 -0.32 3.43
C GLY A 10 3.03 -1.43 2.50
N GLY A 11 2.19 -1.82 1.55
CA GLY A 11 2.54 -2.73 0.46
C GLY A 11 3.70 -2.22 -0.39
N THR A 12 3.75 -0.92 -0.70
CA THR A 12 4.88 -0.29 -1.40
C THR A 12 6.16 -0.41 -0.59
N ILE A 13 6.11 -0.13 0.72
CA ILE A 13 7.28 -0.26 1.60
C ILE A 13 7.75 -1.72 1.69
N ALA A 14 6.83 -2.67 1.85
CA ALA A 14 7.18 -4.10 1.86
C ALA A 14 7.86 -4.52 0.54
N PHE A 15 7.39 -3.98 -0.58
CA PHE A 15 7.96 -4.26 -1.89
C PHE A 15 9.38 -3.71 -2.03
N ILE A 16 9.61 -2.45 -1.64
CA ILE A 16 10.93 -1.78 -1.68
C ILE A 16 11.96 -2.49 -0.79
N THR A 17 11.52 -2.95 0.38
CA THR A 17 12.40 -3.63 1.35
C THR A 17 12.63 -5.11 1.03
N GLY A 18 12.01 -5.62 -0.05
CA GLY A 18 12.17 -7.00 -0.50
C GLY A 18 11.42 -8.05 0.35
N ILE A 19 10.58 -7.63 1.29
CA ILE A 19 9.83 -8.53 2.17
C ILE A 19 8.41 -8.82 1.67
N TYR A 20 8.02 -8.29 0.51
CA TYR A 20 6.65 -8.38 0.00
C TYR A 20 6.19 -9.82 -0.23
N GLU A 21 7.01 -10.64 -0.88
CA GLU A 21 6.66 -12.04 -1.16
C GLU A 21 6.56 -12.86 0.14
N GLU A 22 7.46 -12.62 1.09
CA GLU A 22 7.39 -13.26 2.40
C GLU A 22 6.12 -12.84 3.16
N LEU A 23 5.76 -11.55 3.11
CA LEU A 23 4.53 -11.04 3.69
C LEU A 23 3.30 -11.72 3.10
N ILE A 24 3.17 -11.74 1.76
CA ILE A 24 2.04 -12.36 1.06
C ILE A 24 1.94 -13.87 1.38
N ASN A 25 3.08 -14.57 1.38
CA ASN A 25 3.11 -15.99 1.71
C ASN A 25 2.76 -16.26 3.18
N THR A 26 3.19 -15.39 4.11
CA THR A 26 2.84 -15.46 5.53
C THR A 26 1.34 -15.25 5.73
N ILE A 27 0.77 -14.20 5.15
CA ILE A 27 -0.67 -13.92 5.24
C ILE A 27 -1.50 -15.08 4.70
N LYS A 28 -1.10 -15.67 3.58
CA LYS A 28 -1.79 -16.82 2.96
C LYS A 28 -1.87 -18.03 3.89
N GLN A 29 -0.93 -18.19 4.82
CA GLN A 29 -0.90 -19.34 5.74
C GLN A 29 -1.95 -19.24 6.85
N PHE A 30 -2.57 -18.06 7.04
CA PHE A 30 -3.72 -17.92 7.93
C PHE A 30 -4.95 -18.59 7.31
N GLY A 31 -5.30 -19.76 7.82
CA GLY A 31 -6.42 -20.55 7.32
C GLY A 31 -6.54 -21.90 8.05
N PRO A 32 -7.40 -22.80 7.55
CA PRO A 32 -7.63 -24.11 8.18
C PRO A 32 -6.36 -24.95 8.37
N SER A 33 -5.33 -24.76 7.52
CA SER A 33 -4.04 -25.42 7.62
C SER A 33 -3.28 -25.08 8.90
N ALA A 34 -3.47 -23.87 9.45
CA ALA A 34 -2.86 -23.45 10.71
C ALA A 34 -3.38 -24.29 11.90
N PHE A 35 -4.67 -24.63 11.89
CA PHE A 35 -5.27 -25.51 12.90
C PHE A 35 -4.67 -26.92 12.83
N GLY A 36 -4.43 -27.43 11.63
CA GLY A 36 -3.74 -28.71 11.42
C GLY A 36 -2.30 -28.72 11.94
N ALA A 37 -1.56 -27.63 11.74
CA ALA A 37 -0.21 -27.47 12.25
C ALA A 37 -0.18 -27.44 13.80
N TRP A 38 -1.15 -26.72 14.40
CA TRP A 38 -1.29 -26.69 15.86
C TRP A 38 -1.61 -28.07 16.44
N HIS A 39 -2.50 -28.82 15.80
CA HIS A 39 -2.92 -30.14 16.31
C HIS A 39 -1.79 -31.20 16.24
N ARG A 40 -0.86 -31.08 15.27
CA ARG A 40 0.23 -32.05 15.08
C ARG A 40 1.46 -31.74 15.95
N GLU A 41 1.88 -30.49 16.02
CA GLU A 41 3.15 -30.09 16.64
C GLU A 41 2.97 -29.03 17.73
N GLY A 42 1.70 -28.75 18.15
CA GLY A 42 1.38 -27.75 19.15
C GLY A 42 1.79 -26.33 18.76
N TRP A 43 2.19 -25.53 19.75
CA TRP A 43 2.57 -24.14 19.55
C TRP A 43 3.79 -23.95 18.63
N VAL A 44 4.76 -24.86 18.69
CA VAL A 44 5.97 -24.80 17.86
C VAL A 44 5.63 -24.97 16.38
N GLY A 45 4.77 -25.94 16.05
CA GLY A 45 4.30 -26.16 14.68
C GLY A 45 3.50 -24.95 14.17
N LEU A 46 2.61 -24.41 14.99
CA LEU A 46 1.84 -23.22 14.64
C LEU A 46 2.75 -22.00 14.40
N SER A 47 3.74 -21.76 15.26
CA SER A 47 4.66 -20.63 15.13
C SER A 47 5.50 -20.68 13.85
N ARG A 48 5.96 -21.87 13.48
CA ARG A 48 6.68 -22.10 12.20
C ARG A 48 5.75 -21.95 11.01
N HIS A 49 4.53 -22.51 11.09
CA HIS A 49 3.57 -22.46 10.01
C HIS A 49 3.16 -21.01 9.69
N LEU A 50 2.89 -20.21 10.72
CA LEU A 50 2.50 -18.80 10.56
C LEU A 50 3.70 -17.85 10.41
N ASN A 51 4.93 -18.34 10.34
CA ASN A 51 6.14 -17.53 10.25
C ASN A 51 6.17 -16.41 11.31
N LEU A 52 5.88 -16.75 12.58
CA LEU A 52 5.78 -15.75 13.65
C LEU A 52 7.09 -15.01 13.89
N ALA A 53 8.22 -15.61 13.57
CA ALA A 53 9.54 -14.98 13.65
C ALA A 53 9.65 -13.74 12.72
N PHE A 54 8.97 -13.75 11.59
CA PHE A 54 8.85 -12.61 10.68
C PHE A 54 7.70 -11.68 11.10
N LEU A 55 6.54 -12.27 11.40
CA LEU A 55 5.31 -11.51 11.61
C LEU A 55 5.33 -10.66 12.89
N ILE A 56 5.84 -11.20 14.00
CA ILE A 56 5.87 -10.48 15.28
C ILE A 56 6.76 -9.22 15.21
N PRO A 57 8.02 -9.27 14.77
CA PRO A 57 8.83 -8.06 14.59
C PRO A 57 8.20 -7.05 13.63
N LEU A 58 7.58 -7.54 12.53
CA LEU A 58 6.88 -6.68 11.59
C LEU A 58 5.73 -5.93 12.26
N LEU A 59 4.83 -6.62 12.96
CA LEU A 59 3.69 -6.02 13.65
C LEU A 59 4.12 -5.08 14.77
N LEU A 60 5.15 -5.43 15.53
CA LEU A 60 5.73 -4.54 16.53
C LEU A 60 6.31 -3.28 15.90
N GLY A 61 7.03 -3.41 14.79
CA GLY A 61 7.54 -2.27 14.03
C GLY A 61 6.42 -1.36 13.50
N VAL A 62 5.32 -1.95 13.01
CA VAL A 62 4.13 -1.20 12.60
C VAL A 62 3.50 -0.47 13.79
N ALA A 63 3.32 -1.14 14.93
CA ALA A 63 2.73 -0.54 16.13
C ALA A 63 3.58 0.62 16.66
N VAL A 64 4.90 0.43 16.80
CA VAL A 64 5.83 1.49 17.21
C VAL A 64 5.78 2.66 16.22
N SER A 65 5.76 2.39 14.94
CA SER A 65 5.67 3.42 13.90
C SER A 65 4.35 4.19 13.95
N LEU A 66 3.21 3.52 14.21
CA LEU A 66 1.91 4.18 14.35
C LEU A 66 1.90 5.13 15.55
N VAL A 67 2.52 4.75 16.65
CA VAL A 67 2.54 5.60 17.86
C VAL A 67 3.54 6.76 17.73
N SER A 68 4.73 6.52 17.15
CA SER A 68 5.81 7.51 17.13
C SER A 68 5.81 8.40 15.90
N VAL A 69 5.56 7.82 14.71
CA VAL A 69 5.72 8.54 13.43
C VAL A 69 4.39 9.09 12.92
N ALA A 70 3.24 8.51 13.31
CA ALA A 70 1.94 9.00 12.85
C ALA A 70 1.68 10.44 13.29
N HIS A 71 2.01 10.80 14.52
CA HIS A 71 1.87 12.18 15.00
C HIS A 71 2.75 13.17 14.22
N LEU A 72 3.99 12.79 13.94
CA LEU A 72 4.89 13.60 13.12
C LEU A 72 4.36 13.72 11.68
N ALA A 73 3.87 12.61 11.10
CA ALA A 73 3.32 12.62 9.75
C ALA A 73 2.07 13.51 9.65
N LEU A 74 1.15 13.39 10.62
CA LEU A 74 -0.06 14.23 10.68
C LEU A 74 0.30 15.71 10.83
N TRP A 75 1.24 16.04 11.72
CA TRP A 75 1.72 17.42 11.87
C TRP A 75 2.37 17.95 10.58
N LEU A 76 3.17 17.13 9.88
CA LEU A 76 3.77 17.51 8.60
C LEU A 76 2.71 17.68 7.50
N MET A 77 1.65 16.87 7.50
CA MET A 77 0.54 17.01 6.56
C MET A 77 -0.20 18.34 6.74
N GLU A 78 -0.31 18.83 7.96
CA GLU A 78 -0.95 20.11 8.24
C GLU A 78 0.00 21.30 8.03
N ALA A 79 1.24 21.19 8.50
CA ALA A 79 2.20 22.29 8.50
C ALA A 79 2.95 22.44 7.16
N GLN A 80 3.30 21.34 6.49
CA GLN A 80 4.16 21.31 5.30
C GLN A 80 3.73 20.22 4.30
N PRO A 81 2.49 20.23 3.77
CA PRO A 81 1.98 19.16 2.92
C PRO A 81 2.81 18.97 1.64
N LEU A 82 3.22 20.06 0.99
CA LEU A 82 4.01 20.00 -0.25
C LEU A 82 5.34 19.27 -0.07
N LEU A 83 6.03 19.54 1.05
CA LEU A 83 7.32 18.92 1.36
C LEU A 83 7.16 17.42 1.62
N LEU A 84 6.13 17.04 2.35
CA LEU A 84 5.83 15.65 2.65
C LEU A 84 5.45 14.87 1.39
N GLU A 85 4.59 15.43 0.55
CA GLU A 85 4.21 14.83 -0.75
C GLU A 85 5.42 14.69 -1.66
N GLY A 86 6.30 15.71 -1.72
CA GLY A 86 7.57 15.63 -2.45
C GLY A 86 8.46 14.48 -1.98
N PHE A 87 8.63 14.32 -0.67
CA PHE A 87 9.40 13.20 -0.11
C PHE A 87 8.83 11.85 -0.55
N PHE A 88 7.51 11.65 -0.43
CA PHE A 88 6.87 10.40 -0.82
C PHE A 88 6.87 10.18 -2.33
N PHE A 89 6.68 11.23 -3.13
CA PHE A 89 6.82 11.13 -4.59
C PHE A 89 8.19 10.60 -4.98
N GLY A 90 9.27 11.18 -4.43
CA GLY A 90 10.64 10.72 -4.68
C GLY A 90 10.88 9.28 -4.23
N LEU A 91 10.35 8.92 -3.07
CA LEU A 91 10.44 7.56 -2.53
C LEU A 91 9.74 6.55 -3.45
N VAL A 92 8.50 6.81 -3.88
CA VAL A 92 7.72 5.91 -4.74
C VAL A 92 8.28 5.87 -6.16
N ALA A 93 8.73 6.99 -6.72
CA ALA A 93 9.35 7.04 -8.05
C ALA A 93 10.66 6.22 -8.09
N ALA A 94 11.53 6.38 -7.10
CA ALA A 94 12.75 5.57 -7.00
C ALA A 94 12.44 4.08 -6.79
N SER A 95 11.36 3.76 -6.07
CA SER A 95 10.89 2.39 -5.90
C SER A 95 10.50 1.76 -7.22
N ALA A 96 9.76 2.48 -8.05
CA ALA A 96 9.40 2.03 -9.39
C ALA A 96 10.64 1.72 -10.23
N LEU A 97 11.68 2.56 -10.16
CA LEU A 97 12.95 2.34 -10.88
C LEU A 97 13.69 1.11 -10.35
N VAL A 98 13.80 0.95 -9.04
CA VAL A 98 14.47 -0.21 -8.42
C VAL A 98 13.77 -1.51 -8.80
N VAL A 99 12.45 -1.54 -8.71
CA VAL A 99 11.62 -2.70 -9.07
C VAL A 99 11.72 -3.01 -10.56
N GLY A 100 11.65 -1.99 -11.41
CA GLY A 100 11.81 -2.16 -12.85
C GLY A 100 13.17 -2.75 -13.25
N GLN A 101 14.21 -2.51 -12.45
CA GLN A 101 15.56 -3.06 -12.68
C GLN A 101 15.75 -4.46 -12.08
N ALA A 102 15.03 -4.81 -11.01
CA ALA A 102 15.14 -6.11 -10.34
C ALA A 102 14.44 -7.25 -11.09
N GLY A 103 13.59 -6.93 -12.06
CA GLY A 103 12.87 -7.91 -12.88
C GLY A 103 13.80 -8.66 -13.86
N GLU A 104 13.31 -9.81 -14.37
CA GLU A 104 13.93 -10.54 -15.48
C GLU A 104 14.14 -9.62 -16.70
N ARG A 105 15.05 -10.00 -17.62
CA ARG A 105 15.27 -9.27 -18.87
C ARG A 105 13.94 -8.85 -19.49
N TRP A 106 13.78 -7.54 -19.73
CA TRP A 106 12.61 -6.95 -20.34
C TRP A 106 12.20 -7.69 -21.61
N LYS A 107 10.98 -8.22 -21.61
CA LYS A 107 10.33 -8.80 -22.78
C LYS A 107 9.16 -7.91 -23.18
N ILE A 108 8.92 -7.73 -24.46
CA ILE A 108 7.84 -6.87 -24.97
C ILE A 108 6.46 -7.25 -24.36
N TRP A 109 6.26 -8.53 -24.06
CA TRP A 109 5.04 -9.04 -23.43
C TRP A 109 4.78 -8.51 -22.01
N TYR A 110 5.82 -8.04 -21.32
CA TYR A 110 5.70 -7.46 -19.98
C TYR A 110 5.09 -6.06 -20.01
N LEU A 111 5.04 -5.40 -21.15
CA LEU A 111 4.37 -4.12 -21.32
C LEU A 111 2.87 -4.23 -21.05
N LEU A 112 2.24 -5.35 -21.43
CA LEU A 112 0.80 -5.55 -21.22
C LEU A 112 0.41 -5.57 -19.75
N PRO A 113 0.99 -6.42 -18.87
CA PRO A 113 0.66 -6.39 -17.43
C PRO A 113 1.03 -5.07 -16.76
N LEU A 114 2.10 -4.39 -17.19
CA LEU A 114 2.45 -3.06 -16.69
C LEU A 114 1.35 -2.03 -17.01
N LEU A 115 0.89 -1.98 -18.26
CA LEU A 115 -0.20 -1.08 -18.67
C LEU A 115 -1.51 -1.42 -17.96
N ILE A 116 -1.83 -2.71 -17.78
CA ILE A 116 -3.00 -3.14 -17.00
C ILE A 116 -2.91 -2.62 -15.56
N GLY A 117 -1.76 -2.76 -14.91
CA GLY A 117 -1.54 -2.27 -13.55
C GLY A 117 -1.71 -0.76 -13.43
N LEU A 118 -1.16 -0.01 -14.39
CA LEU A 118 -1.29 1.45 -14.47
C LEU A 118 -2.76 1.86 -14.64
N MET A 119 -3.48 1.26 -15.60
CA MET A 119 -4.90 1.54 -15.84
C MET A 119 -5.76 1.18 -14.63
N LEU A 120 -5.49 0.05 -13.99
CA LEU A 120 -6.22 -0.35 -12.78
C LEU A 120 -5.98 0.62 -11.62
N ALA A 121 -4.76 1.11 -11.42
CA ALA A 121 -4.46 2.08 -10.37
C ALA A 121 -5.26 3.39 -10.54
N GLU A 122 -5.44 3.82 -11.80
CA GLU A 122 -6.18 5.04 -12.13
C GLU A 122 -7.70 4.84 -12.08
N TRP A 123 -8.20 3.71 -12.61
CA TRP A 123 -9.64 3.50 -12.77
C TRP A 123 -10.30 2.85 -11.54
N LEU A 124 -9.55 2.11 -10.73
CA LEU A 124 -10.10 1.41 -9.58
C LEU A 124 -10.91 2.32 -8.65
N PRO A 125 -10.43 3.52 -8.28
CA PRO A 125 -11.21 4.43 -7.43
C PRO A 125 -12.54 4.87 -8.07
N SER A 126 -12.57 5.09 -9.38
CA SER A 126 -13.79 5.53 -10.09
C SER A 126 -14.85 4.43 -10.21
N LEU A 127 -14.45 3.17 -10.09
CA LEU A 127 -15.37 2.02 -10.11
C LEU A 127 -15.98 1.72 -8.73
N MET A 128 -15.42 2.28 -7.67
CA MET A 128 -15.84 1.96 -6.29
C MET A 128 -17.29 2.31 -5.97
N PRO A 129 -17.90 3.42 -6.47
CA PRO A 129 -19.31 3.70 -6.24
C PRO A 129 -20.25 2.59 -6.73
N LEU A 130 -19.83 1.74 -7.68
CA LEU A 130 -20.63 0.60 -8.16
C LEU A 130 -20.89 -0.44 -7.06
N VAL A 131 -20.03 -0.51 -6.05
CA VAL A 131 -20.22 -1.41 -4.89
C VAL A 131 -21.51 -1.07 -4.14
N LEU A 132 -21.90 0.22 -4.12
CA LEU A 132 -23.14 0.68 -3.47
C LEU A 132 -24.37 0.16 -4.17
N MET A 133 -24.27 -0.21 -5.45
CA MET A 133 -25.39 -0.77 -6.23
C MET A 133 -25.71 -2.22 -5.85
N ALA A 134 -24.96 -2.87 -4.97
CA ALA A 134 -25.25 -4.22 -4.48
C ALA A 134 -26.55 -4.30 -3.68
N GLY A 135 -27.17 -3.17 -3.32
CA GLY A 135 -28.53 -3.05 -2.82
C GLY A 135 -28.79 -3.51 -1.38
N ASN A 136 -27.86 -4.26 -0.78
CA ASN A 136 -27.95 -4.72 0.61
C ASN A 136 -26.82 -4.09 1.42
N GLU A 137 -27.16 -3.30 2.44
CA GLU A 137 -26.17 -2.58 3.26
C GLU A 137 -25.11 -3.50 3.87
N SER A 138 -25.52 -4.64 4.40
CA SER A 138 -24.60 -5.62 4.99
C SER A 138 -23.61 -6.17 3.95
N LEU A 139 -24.09 -6.46 2.74
CA LEU A 139 -23.27 -6.94 1.65
C LEU A 139 -22.30 -5.84 1.18
N VAL A 140 -22.77 -4.60 1.10
CA VAL A 140 -21.94 -3.44 0.74
C VAL A 140 -20.78 -3.27 1.73
N VAL A 141 -21.04 -3.37 3.04
CA VAL A 141 -20.01 -3.25 4.08
C VAL A 141 -19.00 -4.40 4.00
N ILE A 142 -19.45 -5.64 3.76
CA ILE A 142 -18.55 -6.80 3.56
C ILE A 142 -17.68 -6.62 2.31
N LEU A 143 -18.28 -6.23 1.18
CA LEU A 143 -17.54 -5.99 -0.06
C LEU A 143 -16.54 -4.85 0.10
N ALA A 144 -16.92 -3.78 0.79
CA ALA A 144 -16.02 -2.66 1.08
C ALA A 144 -14.80 -3.10 1.90
N GLY A 145 -15.00 -3.90 2.94
CA GLY A 145 -13.90 -4.47 3.72
C GLY A 145 -13.00 -5.38 2.88
N ALA A 146 -13.60 -6.24 2.05
CA ALA A 146 -12.84 -7.15 1.19
C ALA A 146 -12.00 -6.39 0.15
N ILE A 147 -12.57 -5.38 -0.48
CA ILE A 147 -11.88 -4.57 -1.49
C ILE A 147 -10.79 -3.71 -0.85
N ALA A 148 -11.10 -3.03 0.25
CA ALA A 148 -10.16 -2.15 0.93
C ALA A 148 -8.89 -2.89 1.38
N ILE A 149 -9.05 -4.04 2.03
CA ILE A 149 -7.91 -4.84 2.50
C ILE A 149 -7.12 -5.46 1.34
N SER A 150 -7.81 -5.88 0.27
CA SER A 150 -7.17 -6.41 -0.94
C SER A 150 -6.31 -5.34 -1.62
N ALA A 151 -6.82 -4.12 -1.67
CA ALA A 151 -6.09 -2.98 -2.22
C ALA A 151 -4.85 -2.63 -1.39
N MET A 152 -4.90 -2.73 -0.07
CA MET A 152 -3.73 -2.50 0.80
C MET A 152 -2.59 -3.49 0.55
N LEU A 153 -2.88 -4.68 0.02
CA LEU A 153 -1.84 -5.62 -0.40
C LEU A 153 -1.16 -5.20 -1.71
N LEU A 154 -1.84 -4.42 -2.56
CA LEU A 154 -1.27 -3.94 -3.81
C LEU A 154 -0.37 -2.72 -3.56
N PRO A 155 0.88 -2.73 -4.01
CA PRO A 155 1.74 -1.56 -3.90
C PRO A 155 1.12 -0.37 -4.64
N GLY A 156 1.15 0.82 -4.04
CA GLY A 156 0.63 2.04 -4.66
C GLY A 156 -0.88 2.26 -4.50
N VAL A 157 -1.63 1.30 -3.94
CA VAL A 157 -3.08 1.45 -3.72
C VAL A 157 -3.38 1.61 -2.24
N SER A 158 -4.17 2.62 -1.89
CA SER A 158 -4.59 2.89 -0.51
C SER A 158 -6.02 2.38 -0.28
N GLY A 159 -6.19 1.42 0.64
CA GLY A 159 -7.51 0.90 1.00
C GLY A 159 -8.42 1.93 1.66
N SER A 160 -7.87 2.83 2.48
CA SER A 160 -8.62 3.93 3.07
C SER A 160 -9.13 4.92 2.02
N PHE A 161 -8.32 5.21 1.00
CA PHE A 161 -8.75 6.03 -0.12
C PHE A 161 -9.90 5.37 -0.91
N LEU A 162 -9.86 4.06 -1.12
CA LEU A 162 -10.98 3.36 -1.76
C LEU A 162 -12.26 3.41 -0.90
N LEU A 163 -12.15 3.28 0.42
CA LEU A 163 -13.31 3.48 1.32
C LEU A 163 -13.88 4.90 1.22
N LEU A 164 -13.02 5.91 1.07
CA LEU A 164 -13.46 7.29 0.83
C LEU A 164 -14.22 7.43 -0.48
N THR A 165 -13.70 6.87 -1.57
CA THR A 165 -14.35 6.94 -2.89
C THR A 165 -15.65 6.15 -2.95
N MET A 166 -15.81 5.10 -2.14
CA MET A 166 -17.09 4.41 -1.91
C MET A 166 -18.07 5.22 -1.05
N GLY A 167 -17.62 6.31 -0.39
CA GLY A 167 -18.44 7.05 0.58
C GLY A 167 -18.66 6.32 1.91
N LEU A 168 -17.97 5.22 2.16
CA LEU A 168 -18.17 4.36 3.34
C LEU A 168 -17.17 4.63 4.47
N TYR A 169 -16.15 5.46 4.24
CA TYR A 169 -15.14 5.77 5.25
C TYR A 169 -15.76 6.35 6.53
N GLY A 170 -16.68 7.33 6.39
CA GLY A 170 -17.37 7.93 7.52
C GLY A 170 -18.25 6.91 8.28
N THR A 171 -18.94 6.03 7.57
CA THR A 171 -19.75 4.95 8.17
C THR A 171 -18.90 4.01 9.02
N ILE A 172 -17.74 3.58 8.48
CA ILE A 172 -16.83 2.67 9.21
C ILE A 172 -16.18 3.38 10.40
N MET A 173 -15.71 4.62 10.22
CA MET A 173 -15.14 5.40 11.33
C MET A 173 -16.18 5.74 12.40
N GLY A 174 -17.39 6.06 11.99
CA GLY A 174 -18.54 6.26 12.90
C GLY A 174 -18.85 5.03 13.71
N ALA A 175 -18.92 3.86 13.07
CA ALA A 175 -19.14 2.57 13.73
C ALA A 175 -18.05 2.24 14.77
N ILE A 176 -16.79 2.53 14.44
CA ILE A 176 -15.66 2.35 15.39
C ILE A 176 -15.81 3.27 16.60
N ARG A 177 -16.16 4.55 16.39
CA ARG A 177 -16.34 5.53 17.48
C ARG A 177 -17.51 5.20 18.38
N SER A 178 -18.64 4.72 17.79
CA SER A 178 -19.86 4.36 18.53
C SER A 178 -19.86 2.92 19.05
N PHE A 179 -18.80 2.14 18.77
CA PHE A 179 -18.74 0.70 19.06
C PHE A 179 -19.90 -0.10 18.46
N ASP A 180 -20.33 0.26 17.24
CA ASP A 180 -21.32 -0.53 16.50
C ASP A 180 -20.72 -1.85 16.05
N LEU A 181 -20.87 -2.86 16.92
CA LEU A 181 -20.32 -4.20 16.67
C LEU A 181 -20.91 -4.85 15.42
N GLY A 182 -22.12 -4.49 14.99
CA GLY A 182 -22.76 -5.04 13.80
C GLY A 182 -21.95 -4.66 12.54
N ILE A 183 -21.74 -3.38 12.34
CA ILE A 183 -20.97 -2.87 11.19
C ILE A 183 -19.50 -3.30 11.29
N ILE A 184 -18.89 -3.24 12.48
CA ILE A 184 -17.49 -3.65 12.69
C ILE A 184 -17.28 -5.13 12.33
N MET A 185 -18.18 -6.03 12.74
CA MET A 185 -18.09 -7.45 12.40
C MET A 185 -18.28 -7.72 10.91
N LEU A 186 -19.26 -7.07 10.28
CA LEU A 186 -19.48 -7.21 8.83
C LEU A 186 -18.26 -6.74 8.04
N PHE A 187 -17.72 -5.57 8.37
CA PHE A 187 -16.51 -5.05 7.76
C PHE A 187 -15.30 -5.95 8.00
N GLY A 188 -15.10 -6.40 9.24
CA GLY A 188 -14.03 -7.34 9.61
C GLY A 188 -14.13 -8.68 8.89
N MET A 189 -15.34 -9.22 8.71
CA MET A 189 -15.59 -10.43 7.92
C MET A 189 -15.18 -10.20 6.46
N GLY A 190 -15.55 -9.06 5.88
CA GLY A 190 -15.11 -8.65 4.56
C GLY A 190 -13.58 -8.61 4.46
N CYS A 191 -12.92 -7.98 5.43
CA CYS A 191 -11.44 -7.92 5.48
C CYS A 191 -10.81 -9.33 5.54
N ILE A 192 -11.35 -10.24 6.34
CA ILE A 192 -10.83 -11.63 6.42
C ILE A 192 -10.97 -12.34 5.07
N ILE A 193 -12.13 -12.23 4.43
CA ILE A 193 -12.39 -12.84 3.13
C ILE A 193 -11.47 -12.23 2.06
N GLY A 194 -11.40 -10.91 1.98
CA GLY A 194 -10.56 -10.19 1.02
C GLY A 194 -9.09 -10.54 1.18
N LEU A 195 -8.58 -10.54 2.42
CA LEU A 195 -7.21 -10.90 2.72
C LEU A 195 -6.89 -12.36 2.33
N ALA A 196 -7.81 -13.28 2.64
CA ALA A 196 -7.64 -14.69 2.29
C ALA A 196 -7.65 -14.94 0.77
N LEU A 197 -8.52 -14.26 0.02
CA LEU A 197 -8.61 -14.42 -1.43
C LEU A 197 -7.43 -13.74 -2.14
N SER A 198 -7.16 -12.48 -1.81
CA SER A 198 -6.13 -11.69 -2.48
C SER A 198 -4.72 -12.21 -2.19
N SER A 199 -4.41 -12.63 -0.95
CA SER A 199 -3.12 -13.23 -0.65
C SER A 199 -2.87 -14.56 -1.39
N ARG A 200 -3.90 -15.40 -1.53
CA ARG A 200 -3.81 -16.64 -2.31
C ARG A 200 -3.63 -16.35 -3.80
N LEU A 201 -4.40 -15.41 -4.34
CA LEU A 201 -4.31 -15.00 -5.74
C LEU A 201 -2.92 -14.42 -6.05
N LEU A 202 -2.44 -13.48 -5.25
CA LEU A 202 -1.12 -12.87 -5.43
C LEU A 202 0.00 -13.89 -5.27
N SER A 203 -0.06 -14.75 -4.25
CA SER A 203 0.91 -15.83 -4.08
C SER A 203 0.93 -16.81 -5.26
N TRP A 204 -0.23 -17.11 -5.85
CA TRP A 204 -0.32 -17.95 -7.05
C TRP A 204 0.25 -17.24 -8.28
N LEU A 205 -0.09 -15.96 -8.50
CA LEU A 205 0.45 -15.14 -9.59
C LEU A 205 1.97 -15.02 -9.50
N LEU A 206 2.51 -14.69 -8.33
CA LEU A 206 3.96 -14.58 -8.11
C LEU A 206 4.69 -15.89 -8.38
N ARG A 207 4.12 -17.04 -8.01
CA ARG A 207 4.75 -18.33 -8.28
C ARG A 207 4.64 -18.78 -9.73
N ARG A 208 3.50 -18.49 -10.40
CA ARG A 208 3.23 -19.00 -11.74
C ARG A 208 3.68 -18.05 -12.84
N TYR A 209 3.58 -16.74 -12.60
CA TYR A 209 3.83 -15.66 -13.55
C TYR A 209 4.65 -14.54 -12.92
N HIS A 210 5.76 -14.88 -12.28
CA HIS A 210 6.57 -13.96 -11.47
C HIS A 210 6.87 -12.64 -12.19
N GLY A 211 7.51 -12.69 -13.37
CA GLY A 211 7.89 -11.50 -14.12
C GLY A 211 6.69 -10.63 -14.54
N ALA A 212 5.58 -11.24 -15.00
CA ALA A 212 4.38 -10.51 -15.38
C ALA A 212 3.71 -9.86 -14.16
N THR A 213 3.70 -10.57 -13.01
CA THR A 213 3.13 -10.04 -11.77
C THR A 213 3.94 -8.87 -11.24
N LEU A 214 5.28 -8.94 -11.29
CA LEU A 214 6.13 -7.80 -10.92
C LEU A 214 5.87 -6.58 -11.81
N GLN A 215 5.66 -6.77 -13.11
CA GLN A 215 5.33 -5.67 -14.01
C GLN A 215 3.91 -5.11 -13.76
N LEU A 216 2.94 -5.96 -13.42
CA LEU A 216 1.63 -5.51 -12.98
C LEU A 216 1.72 -4.63 -11.72
N LEU A 217 2.45 -5.09 -10.71
CA LEU A 217 2.68 -4.35 -9.47
C LEU A 217 3.47 -3.06 -9.71
N LEU A 218 4.46 -3.10 -10.60
CA LEU A 218 5.16 -1.89 -11.05
C LEU A 218 4.20 -0.90 -11.70
N GLY A 219 3.26 -1.38 -12.53
CA GLY A 219 2.19 -0.56 -13.10
C GLY A 219 1.35 0.13 -12.05
N PHE A 220 0.96 -0.57 -10.97
CA PHE A 220 0.27 0.04 -9.83
C PHE A 220 1.10 1.14 -9.15
N ILE A 221 2.40 0.90 -8.93
CA ILE A 221 3.31 1.89 -8.32
C ILE A 221 3.41 3.13 -9.21
N VAL A 222 3.61 2.96 -10.51
CA VAL A 222 3.70 4.08 -11.46
C VAL A 222 2.37 4.83 -11.56
N GLY A 223 1.25 4.10 -11.61
CA GLY A 223 -0.10 4.68 -11.66
C GLY A 223 -0.50 5.43 -10.39
N SER A 224 0.15 5.18 -9.24
CA SER A 224 -0.07 5.93 -8.01
C SER A 224 0.73 7.25 -7.91
N LEU A 225 1.74 7.46 -8.76
CA LEU A 225 2.57 8.66 -8.72
C LEU A 225 1.80 9.98 -8.88
N PRO A 226 0.78 10.09 -9.76
CA PRO A 226 0.00 11.33 -9.86
C PRO A 226 -0.66 11.73 -8.54
N VAL A 227 -1.11 10.76 -7.73
CA VAL A 227 -1.73 11.04 -6.42
C VAL A 227 -0.75 11.68 -5.44
N LEU A 228 0.56 11.48 -5.63
CA LEU A 228 1.63 12.03 -4.79
C LEU A 228 2.25 13.31 -5.37
N TRP A 229 1.74 13.79 -6.52
CA TRP A 229 2.25 15.01 -7.14
C TRP A 229 1.99 16.23 -6.24
N PRO A 230 3.01 16.97 -5.79
CA PRO A 230 2.83 18.01 -4.77
C PRO A 230 2.02 19.21 -5.27
N TRP A 231 2.22 19.60 -6.52
CA TRP A 231 1.56 20.78 -7.08
C TRP A 231 0.26 20.39 -7.75
N ARG A 232 -0.82 20.36 -6.96
CA ARG A 232 -2.17 20.03 -7.42
C ARG A 232 -3.19 20.97 -6.80
N GLU A 233 -4.25 21.25 -7.53
CA GLU A 233 -5.40 22.01 -7.11
C GLU A 233 -6.59 21.07 -6.95
N LEU A 234 -7.32 21.20 -5.85
CA LEU A 234 -8.53 20.43 -5.60
C LEU A 234 -9.68 21.01 -6.41
N LEU A 235 -10.16 20.29 -7.42
CA LEU A 235 -11.27 20.73 -8.28
C LEU A 235 -12.63 20.37 -7.70
N ARG A 236 -12.76 19.16 -7.19
CA ARG A 236 -14.01 18.65 -6.63
C ARG A 236 -13.78 17.95 -5.32
N TYR A 237 -14.65 18.18 -4.38
CA TYR A 237 -14.67 17.50 -3.11
C TYR A 237 -16.11 17.13 -2.72
N GLN A 238 -16.26 16.13 -1.89
CA GLN A 238 -17.49 15.77 -1.22
C GLN A 238 -17.33 16.05 0.27
N LEU A 239 -18.38 16.57 0.89
CA LEU A 239 -18.40 16.70 2.35
C LEU A 239 -18.69 15.34 2.99
N GLY A 240 -17.78 14.89 3.80
CA GLY A 240 -17.98 13.71 4.64
C GLY A 240 -18.95 13.96 5.79
N PRO A 241 -19.36 12.90 6.53
CA PRO A 241 -20.28 13.02 7.66
C PRO A 241 -19.81 13.98 8.76
N ASP A 242 -18.51 14.14 8.92
CA ASP A 242 -17.87 15.04 9.91
C ASP A 242 -17.57 16.44 9.34
N GLY A 243 -18.11 16.79 8.16
CA GLY A 243 -17.82 18.06 7.47
C GLY A 243 -16.42 18.14 6.85
N GLN A 244 -15.68 17.07 6.83
CA GLN A 244 -14.36 17.01 6.19
C GLN A 244 -14.50 17.02 4.66
N MET A 245 -13.64 17.77 3.99
CA MET A 245 -13.56 17.76 2.53
C MET A 245 -12.88 16.48 2.06
N ILE A 246 -13.64 15.62 1.39
CA ILE A 246 -13.12 14.40 0.76
C ILE A 246 -12.80 14.76 -0.69
N PRO A 247 -11.52 14.78 -1.09
CA PRO A 247 -11.14 15.13 -2.45
C PRO A 247 -11.60 14.06 -3.44
N LEU A 248 -12.22 14.48 -4.54
CA LEU A 248 -12.68 13.60 -5.61
C LEU A 248 -11.88 13.77 -6.89
N ASP A 249 -11.39 14.98 -7.16
CA ASP A 249 -10.73 15.30 -8.42
C ASP A 249 -9.66 16.37 -8.22
N TYR A 250 -8.50 16.17 -8.84
CA TYR A 250 -7.37 17.08 -8.77
C TYR A 250 -6.94 17.55 -10.15
N ARG A 251 -6.56 18.80 -10.25
CA ARG A 251 -5.82 19.35 -11.38
C ARG A 251 -4.34 19.37 -11.06
N TYR A 252 -3.56 18.68 -11.87
CA TYR A 252 -2.09 18.68 -11.71
C TYR A 252 -1.51 19.93 -12.36
N LEU A 253 -0.67 20.62 -11.64
CA LEU A 253 -0.10 21.91 -12.02
C LEU A 253 1.43 21.83 -12.12
N LEU A 254 2.00 22.76 -12.85
CA LEU A 254 3.43 23.04 -12.74
C LEU A 254 3.68 23.94 -11.51
N PRO A 255 4.88 23.95 -10.93
CA PRO A 255 5.18 24.80 -9.77
C PRO A 255 4.88 26.30 -9.98
N SER A 256 5.11 26.80 -11.21
CA SER A 256 4.79 28.17 -11.61
C SER A 256 3.29 28.47 -11.53
N ASP A 257 2.49 27.57 -12.09
CA ASP A 257 1.04 27.72 -12.17
C ASP A 257 0.38 27.56 -10.79
N TYR A 258 0.96 26.65 -9.96
CA TYR A 258 0.52 26.48 -8.58
C TYR A 258 0.60 27.78 -7.78
N ALA A 259 1.74 28.48 -7.86
CA ALA A 259 1.92 29.75 -7.14
C ALA A 259 0.94 30.82 -7.61
N VAL A 260 0.64 30.88 -8.92
CA VAL A 260 -0.28 31.86 -9.51
C VAL A 260 -1.73 31.56 -9.12
N LEU A 261 -2.15 30.30 -9.19
CA LEU A 261 -3.55 29.90 -8.99
C LEU A 261 -3.93 29.82 -7.52
N THR A 262 -3.05 29.34 -6.66
CA THR A 262 -3.34 29.16 -5.22
C THR A 262 -2.93 30.36 -4.37
N GLY A 263 -2.07 31.24 -4.88
CA GLY A 263 -1.45 32.32 -4.10
C GLY A 263 -0.45 31.84 -3.04
N ALA A 264 -0.20 30.53 -2.96
CA ALA A 264 0.72 29.92 -2.01
C ALA A 264 2.13 29.71 -2.62
N SER A 265 3.15 29.71 -1.77
CA SER A 265 4.51 29.43 -2.24
C SER A 265 4.61 27.98 -2.73
N ALA A 266 5.12 27.78 -3.94
CA ALA A 266 5.35 26.45 -4.51
C ALA A 266 6.50 25.68 -3.85
N GLN A 267 7.31 26.30 -3.00
CA GLN A 267 8.42 25.72 -2.23
C GLN A 267 9.34 24.78 -3.09
N VAL A 268 9.56 25.11 -4.34
CA VAL A 268 10.18 24.23 -5.36
C VAL A 268 11.47 23.62 -4.87
N THR A 269 12.40 24.43 -4.32
CA THR A 269 13.70 23.95 -3.83
C THR A 269 13.52 22.92 -2.71
N GLY A 270 12.66 23.19 -1.74
CA GLY A 270 12.40 22.27 -0.63
C GLY A 270 11.77 20.96 -1.10
N VAL A 271 10.77 21.03 -1.98
CA VAL A 271 10.09 19.87 -2.54
C VAL A 271 11.06 19.00 -3.33
N ILE A 272 11.86 19.58 -4.24
CA ILE A 272 12.85 18.83 -5.03
C ILE A 272 13.91 18.20 -4.09
N THR A 273 14.38 18.93 -3.09
CA THR A 273 15.35 18.40 -2.13
C THR A 273 14.77 17.16 -1.41
N LEU A 274 13.53 17.22 -0.96
CA LEU A 274 12.89 16.08 -0.28
C LEU A 274 12.54 14.94 -1.25
N MET A 275 12.21 15.22 -2.52
CA MET A 275 12.12 14.18 -3.56
C MET A 275 13.43 13.40 -3.69
N VAL A 276 14.55 14.12 -3.75
CA VAL A 276 15.89 13.51 -3.83
C VAL A 276 16.22 12.72 -2.56
N VAL A 277 15.90 13.24 -1.37
CA VAL A 277 16.11 12.54 -0.10
C VAL A 277 15.29 11.25 -0.07
N GLY A 278 14.01 11.28 -0.45
CA GLY A 278 13.15 10.09 -0.53
C GLY A 278 13.71 9.05 -1.52
N ALA A 279 14.18 9.50 -2.68
CA ALA A 279 14.79 8.63 -3.68
C ALA A 279 16.10 7.99 -3.17
N LEU A 280 16.98 8.77 -2.56
CA LEU A 280 18.24 8.28 -1.99
C LEU A 280 18.00 7.26 -0.86
N LEU A 281 16.98 7.47 -0.04
CA LEU A 281 16.60 6.54 1.02
C LEU A 281 16.26 5.15 0.43
N VAL A 282 15.47 5.08 -0.64
CA VAL A 282 15.15 3.82 -1.33
C VAL A 282 16.39 3.14 -1.87
N VAL A 283 17.24 3.89 -2.56
CA VAL A 283 18.50 3.34 -3.11
C VAL A 283 19.40 2.79 -2.01
N ALA A 284 19.50 3.50 -0.87
CA ALA A 284 20.27 3.06 0.28
C ALA A 284 19.71 1.78 0.91
N LEU A 285 18.38 1.69 1.07
CA LEU A 285 17.70 0.50 1.61
C LEU A 285 17.88 -0.71 0.67
N ASN A 286 17.73 -0.51 -0.63
CA ASN A 286 17.89 -1.58 -1.62
C ASN A 286 19.33 -2.12 -1.65
N ARG A 287 20.33 -1.23 -1.57
CA ARG A 287 21.75 -1.66 -1.50
C ARG A 287 22.03 -2.50 -0.25
N ARG A 288 21.48 -2.12 0.91
CA ARG A 288 21.64 -2.90 2.15
C ARG A 288 20.98 -4.28 2.04
N ALA A 289 19.78 -4.37 1.48
CA ALA A 289 19.09 -5.63 1.26
C ALA A 289 19.89 -6.57 0.35
N ALA A 290 20.47 -6.06 -0.74
CA ALA A 290 21.33 -6.82 -1.64
C ALA A 290 22.61 -7.36 -0.95
N THR A 291 23.23 -6.56 -0.09
CA THR A 291 24.45 -6.96 0.65
C THR A 291 24.15 -8.07 1.66
N HIS A 292 23.02 -7.99 2.39
CA HIS A 292 22.60 -9.05 3.32
C HIS A 292 22.28 -10.37 2.62
N ALA A 293 21.64 -10.34 1.46
CA ALA A 293 21.36 -11.54 0.66
C ALA A 293 22.65 -12.25 0.19
N GLN A 294 23.69 -11.51 -0.16
CA GLN A 294 24.99 -12.06 -0.55
C GLN A 294 25.74 -12.71 0.63
N HIS A 295 25.70 -12.12 1.81
CA HIS A 295 26.33 -12.72 3.01
C HIS A 295 25.71 -14.04 3.41
N HIS A 296 24.38 -14.18 3.37
CA HIS A 296 23.70 -15.44 3.67
C HIS A 296 24.00 -16.55 2.65
N SER A 297 24.21 -16.21 1.39
CA SER A 297 24.54 -17.18 0.34
C SER A 297 25.99 -17.70 0.42
N THR A 298 26.91 -16.92 0.98
CA THR A 298 28.31 -17.32 1.20
C THR A 298 28.47 -18.17 2.46
N ASP A 299 27.68 -17.91 3.49
CA ASP A 299 27.76 -18.66 4.77
C ASP A 299 27.22 -20.09 4.62
N ASN A 300 26.13 -20.28 3.84
CA ASN A 300 25.61 -21.62 3.53
C ASN A 300 26.58 -22.49 2.68
N ARG A 301 27.41 -21.88 1.85
CA ARG A 301 28.42 -22.61 1.06
C ARG A 301 29.66 -23.03 1.88
N SER A 302 29.86 -22.41 3.04
CA SER A 302 30.97 -22.77 3.95
C SER A 302 30.63 -23.92 4.90
N ILE A 303 29.36 -24.26 5.08
CA ILE A 303 28.86 -25.33 5.94
C ILE A 303 28.78 -26.68 5.18
N ASP A 304 28.68 -26.63 3.85
CA ASP A 304 28.60 -27.81 2.97
C ASP A 304 29.99 -28.28 2.45
N ARG A 305 31.09 -27.79 3.02
CA ARG A 305 32.45 -28.23 2.76
C ARG A 305 33.09 -28.77 4.06
#